data_f4e62d312ba3d87dd3a4eb4725db12bd
#
_entry.id   f4e62d312ba3d87dd3a4eb4725db12bd
#
_cell.length_a   1.000
_cell.length_b   1.000
_cell.length_c   1.000
_cell.angle_alpha   90.00
_cell.angle_beta   90.00
_cell.angle_gamma   90.00
#
_symmetry.space_group_name_H-M   'P 1'
#
loop_
_entity.id
_entity.type
_entity.pdbx_description
1 polymer ?
#
loop_
_entity_poly.entity_id
_entity_poly.type
_entity_poly.pdbx_seq_one_letter_code
_entity_poly.pdbx_strand_id
1 'polypeptide(L)'
;VAAVVILAVVLVLAVVLGKKGKNKKDPKMIEPTQQEQASEIPTETEEVFDYSATETAETKSLPKSVVSKQGILIDVDAGTILAGKDALKRMIPASMTKIFTVLVAAENIKPEQLDELVTISIDATDFSYSNDCSNTGYEVDEQVTVRDLFYGTILPSGADSAVSLATYVAGSQEAFVDMMNQELEKMGLSETTHFTNCVGIYNDDHYSTPYDMAMILKAAMDNDLCREVLGTRTYTTSKSKPHPDGITISNWFLRRIEDKDTHSEIIGAKTGFVNQSGSCAASMAQTPDGKEYICVTAGSTSSWRCIYDHVDIYDAFLPETAQPFESEEVTQ
;
A
#
# COMPACT_ATOMS: atom_id res chain seq x y z
N VAL A 1 23.32 -45.30 -33.13
CA VAL A 1 22.70 -45.39 -34.44
C VAL A 1 21.85 -44.13 -34.62
N ALA A 2 22.35 -43.37 -35.50
CA ALA A 2 21.94 -42.07 -35.97
C ALA A 2 20.66 -42.09 -36.87
N ALA A 3 20.00 -40.96 -36.97
CA ALA A 3 19.55 -40.23 -38.19
C ALA A 3 18.34 -39.39 -37.78
N VAL A 4 18.42 -38.10 -37.72
CA VAL A 4 18.28 -37.10 -38.79
C VAL A 4 17.07 -37.32 -39.69
N VAL A 5 16.08 -36.44 -39.61
CA VAL A 5 15.32 -35.95 -40.79
C VAL A 5 14.95 -34.45 -40.57
N ILE A 6 15.40 -33.69 -41.52
CA ILE A 6 15.32 -32.26 -41.76
C ILE A 6 14.09 -31.94 -42.64
N LEU A 7 13.49 -30.78 -42.40
CA LEU A 7 12.90 -29.79 -43.34
C LEU A 7 11.79 -30.22 -44.31
N ALA A 8 10.69 -29.48 -44.32
CA ALA A 8 10.09 -28.99 -45.58
C ALA A 8 9.22 -27.75 -45.34
N VAL A 9 9.74 -26.60 -45.77
CA VAL A 9 9.01 -25.37 -46.12
C VAL A 9 8.44 -25.60 -47.51
N VAL A 10 7.17 -25.35 -47.73
CA VAL A 10 6.61 -25.20 -49.08
C VAL A 10 5.82 -23.90 -49.15
N LEU A 11 6.43 -22.98 -49.86
CA LEU A 11 5.84 -21.78 -50.48
C LEU A 11 4.92 -22.23 -51.61
N VAL A 12 3.68 -21.75 -51.68
CA VAL A 12 2.88 -21.79 -52.92
C VAL A 12 2.50 -20.36 -53.30
N LEU A 13 3.23 -19.85 -54.29
CA LEU A 13 2.83 -18.73 -55.15
C LEU A 13 1.88 -19.29 -56.25
N ALA A 14 0.72 -18.72 -56.41
CA ALA A 14 -0.07 -18.92 -57.63
C ALA A 14 -0.43 -17.55 -58.23
N VAL A 15 0.24 -17.26 -59.34
CA VAL A 15 -0.07 -16.19 -60.28
C VAL A 15 -1.18 -16.68 -61.21
N VAL A 16 -2.23 -15.89 -61.35
CA VAL A 16 -3.11 -16.00 -62.53
C VAL A 16 -3.29 -14.62 -63.16
N LEU A 17 -2.73 -14.49 -64.33
CA LEU A 17 -2.90 -13.39 -65.29
C LEU A 17 -4.18 -13.56 -66.14
N GLY A 18 -4.90 -12.44 -66.32
CA GLY A 18 -5.48 -12.18 -67.62
C GLY A 18 -6.99 -12.00 -67.70
N LYS A 19 -7.53 -10.82 -67.93
CA LYS A 19 -7.86 -10.30 -69.27
C LYS A 19 -8.53 -8.90 -69.22
N LYS A 20 -8.14 -8.10 -70.17
CA LYS A 20 -8.58 -6.73 -70.47
C LYS A 20 -10.08 -6.58 -70.74
N GLY A 21 -10.66 -5.46 -70.27
CA GLY A 21 -11.89 -4.88 -70.79
C GLY A 21 -11.85 -3.36 -70.59
N LYS A 22 -11.66 -2.61 -71.69
CA LYS A 22 -11.69 -1.14 -71.75
C LYS A 22 -13.14 -0.63 -71.53
N ASN A 23 -13.36 0.38 -70.69
CA ASN A 23 -14.27 1.47 -71.08
C ASN A 23 -13.89 2.74 -70.31
N LYS A 24 -13.61 3.78 -71.10
CA LYS A 24 -13.41 5.17 -70.67
C LYS A 24 -14.76 5.79 -70.27
N LYS A 25 -14.83 6.45 -69.13
CA LYS A 25 -15.67 7.64 -68.89
C LYS A 25 -14.91 8.60 -67.98
N ASP A 26 -14.99 9.89 -68.37
CA ASP A 26 -14.27 11.02 -67.79
C ASP A 26 -14.61 11.34 -66.34
N PRO A 27 -13.72 12.00 -65.61
CA PRO A 27 -13.88 12.27 -64.16
C PRO A 27 -14.79 13.49 -63.94
N LYS A 28 -15.85 13.31 -63.15
CA LYS A 28 -16.54 14.41 -62.50
C LYS A 28 -15.76 14.81 -61.26
N MET A 29 -15.34 16.08 -61.21
CA MET A 29 -14.83 16.78 -60.05
C MET A 29 -15.85 16.71 -58.92
N ILE A 30 -15.47 16.18 -57.78
CA ILE A 30 -16.20 16.25 -56.53
C ILE A 30 -15.41 17.18 -55.61
N GLU A 31 -16.09 18.23 -55.15
CA GLU A 31 -15.59 19.20 -54.17
C GLU A 31 -15.26 18.52 -52.82
N PRO A 32 -14.31 19.06 -52.03
CA PRO A 32 -13.93 18.47 -50.77
C PRO A 32 -15.02 18.72 -49.73
N THR A 33 -15.67 17.66 -49.29
CA THR A 33 -16.61 17.66 -48.15
C THR A 33 -15.81 17.64 -46.84
N GLN A 34 -16.03 18.63 -46.04
CA GLN A 34 -15.86 18.75 -44.60
C GLN A 34 -14.91 17.77 -43.86
N GLN A 35 -13.93 18.39 -43.21
CA GLN A 35 -13.09 17.85 -42.14
C GLN A 35 -13.92 17.01 -41.17
N GLU A 36 -13.62 15.72 -41.07
CA GLU A 36 -13.85 14.94 -39.87
C GLU A 36 -13.05 15.59 -38.74
N GLN A 37 -13.76 16.15 -37.77
CA GLN A 37 -13.20 16.48 -36.49
C GLN A 37 -12.70 15.17 -35.87
N ALA A 38 -11.39 15.00 -35.79
CA ALA A 38 -10.79 14.04 -34.91
C ALA A 38 -11.29 14.37 -33.49
N SER A 39 -12.08 13.48 -32.91
CA SER A 39 -12.39 13.52 -31.49
C SER A 39 -11.05 13.41 -30.77
N GLU A 40 -10.63 14.46 -30.10
CA GLU A 40 -9.55 14.42 -29.13
C GLU A 40 -9.96 13.39 -28.07
N ILE A 41 -9.23 12.28 -28.06
CA ILE A 41 -9.25 11.36 -26.92
C ILE A 41 -8.75 12.21 -25.74
N PRO A 42 -9.48 12.32 -24.63
CA PRO A 42 -8.95 12.98 -23.46
C PRO A 42 -7.67 12.26 -23.08
N THR A 43 -6.55 12.96 -23.15
CA THR A 43 -5.31 12.53 -22.52
C THR A 43 -5.66 12.53 -21.03
N GLU A 44 -5.78 11.36 -20.40
CA GLU A 44 -5.68 11.25 -18.97
C GLU A 44 -4.40 11.96 -18.60
N THR A 45 -4.51 13.09 -17.94
CA THR A 45 -3.38 13.71 -17.26
C THR A 45 -3.00 12.72 -16.17
N GLU A 46 -1.87 12.02 -16.35
CA GLU A 46 -1.24 11.30 -15.25
C GLU A 46 -1.15 12.30 -14.08
N GLU A 47 -1.89 12.05 -13.02
CA GLU A 47 -1.74 12.80 -11.78
C GLU A 47 -0.31 12.54 -11.32
N VAL A 48 0.52 13.56 -11.41
CA VAL A 48 1.88 13.52 -10.88
C VAL A 48 1.73 13.58 -9.35
N PHE A 49 1.85 12.45 -8.70
CA PHE A 49 1.90 12.38 -7.24
C PHE A 49 3.18 13.07 -6.76
N ASP A 50 3.05 14.28 -6.22
CA ASP A 50 4.15 15.00 -5.58
C ASP A 50 4.20 14.66 -4.08
N TYR A 51 4.55 13.40 -3.79
CA TYR A 51 4.81 12.96 -2.43
C TYR A 51 6.25 13.29 -2.07
N SER A 52 6.48 14.47 -1.56
CA SER A 52 7.80 14.88 -1.12
C SER A 52 7.74 15.70 0.18
N ALA A 53 8.77 15.55 0.99
CA ALA A 53 9.01 16.40 2.14
C ALA A 53 10.50 16.77 2.19
N THR A 54 10.81 18.00 2.55
CA THR A 54 12.17 18.51 2.53
C THR A 54 12.65 18.94 3.91
N GLU A 55 13.95 18.77 4.19
CA GLU A 55 14.58 19.38 5.35
C GLU A 55 14.64 20.90 5.17
N THR A 56 14.51 21.59 6.30
CA THR A 56 14.66 23.05 6.39
C THR A 56 15.73 23.41 7.42
N ALA A 57 16.06 24.69 7.54
CA ALA A 57 16.96 25.16 8.60
C ALA A 57 16.40 24.89 10.03
N GLU A 58 15.10 24.65 10.15
CA GLU A 58 14.40 24.38 11.40
C GLU A 58 14.27 22.87 11.71
N THR A 59 14.65 21.99 10.78
CA THR A 59 14.63 20.54 10.99
C THR A 59 15.53 20.16 12.18
N LYS A 60 15.00 19.37 13.12
CA LYS A 60 15.65 18.99 14.36
C LYS A 60 16.00 17.52 14.41
N SER A 61 16.86 17.15 15.37
CA SER A 61 17.02 15.74 15.73
C SER A 61 15.85 15.26 16.57
N LEU A 62 15.50 13.97 16.46
CA LEU A 62 14.51 13.34 17.35
C LEU A 62 14.93 13.46 18.81
N PRO A 63 13.94 13.50 19.75
CA PRO A 63 14.21 13.55 21.19
C PRO A 63 15.15 12.43 21.65
N LYS A 64 15.97 12.71 22.68
CA LYS A 64 16.89 11.71 23.25
C LYS A 64 16.16 10.54 23.94
N SER A 65 14.90 10.72 24.32
CA SER A 65 14.04 9.67 24.88
C SER A 65 13.64 8.61 23.84
N VAL A 66 13.69 8.96 22.55
CA VAL A 66 13.39 8.05 21.43
C VAL A 66 14.52 7.03 21.27
N VAL A 67 14.21 5.75 21.53
CA VAL A 67 15.18 4.66 21.45
C VAL A 67 15.26 4.02 20.07
N SER A 68 14.29 4.25 19.21
CA SER A 68 14.31 3.81 17.81
C SER A 68 15.61 4.24 17.14
N LYS A 69 16.21 3.35 16.34
CA LYS A 69 17.48 3.60 15.66
C LYS A 69 17.35 4.63 14.55
N GLN A 70 16.19 4.66 13.90
CA GLN A 70 15.86 5.52 12.79
C GLN A 70 14.44 6.08 12.99
N GLY A 71 14.17 7.25 12.42
CA GLY A 71 12.81 7.80 12.41
C GLY A 71 12.73 9.18 11.78
N ILE A 72 11.51 9.61 11.52
CA ILE A 72 11.17 10.87 10.87
C ILE A 72 9.82 11.37 11.39
N LEU A 73 9.68 12.69 11.48
CA LEU A 73 8.43 13.40 11.66
C LEU A 73 8.27 14.43 10.55
N ILE A 74 7.14 14.40 9.86
CA ILE A 74 6.82 15.28 8.73
C ILE A 74 5.55 16.07 9.03
N ASP A 75 5.56 17.36 8.79
CA ASP A 75 4.37 18.19 8.61
C ASP A 75 3.89 18.00 7.17
N VAL A 76 2.75 17.34 7.01
CA VAL A 76 2.21 16.95 5.71
C VAL A 76 1.76 18.16 4.91
N ASP A 77 1.08 19.09 5.58
CA ASP A 77 0.53 20.30 4.93
C ASP A 77 1.63 21.24 4.43
N ALA A 78 2.72 21.33 5.20
CA ALA A 78 3.87 22.17 4.83
C ALA A 78 4.85 21.44 3.89
N GLY A 79 4.78 20.12 3.74
CA GLY A 79 5.76 19.32 3.01
C GLY A 79 7.17 19.42 3.62
N THR A 80 7.26 19.51 4.96
CA THR A 80 8.54 19.73 5.64
C THR A 80 8.86 18.66 6.68
N ILE A 81 10.14 18.30 6.77
CA ILE A 81 10.65 17.39 7.80
C ILE A 81 10.90 18.21 9.06
N LEU A 82 10.08 18.00 10.10
CA LEU A 82 10.23 18.67 11.40
C LEU A 82 11.39 18.10 12.20
N ALA A 83 11.54 16.77 12.18
CA ALA A 83 12.62 16.10 12.89
C ALA A 83 13.00 14.77 12.23
N GLY A 84 14.26 14.37 12.39
CA GLY A 84 14.77 13.13 11.82
C GLY A 84 15.96 12.54 12.58
N LYS A 85 16.15 11.23 12.37
CA LYS A 85 17.31 10.45 12.81
C LYS A 85 17.54 9.35 11.80
N ASP A 86 18.63 9.42 11.05
CA ASP A 86 18.92 8.44 9.98
C ASP A 86 17.71 8.20 9.04
N ALA A 87 16.94 9.25 8.74
CA ALA A 87 15.65 9.17 8.07
C ALA A 87 15.71 8.62 6.63
N LEU A 88 16.85 8.82 5.95
CA LEU A 88 17.10 8.34 4.59
C LEU A 88 17.93 7.04 4.57
N LYS A 89 18.25 6.49 5.73
CA LYS A 89 19.05 5.28 5.82
C LYS A 89 18.18 4.04 5.64
N ARG A 90 18.69 3.08 4.86
CA ARG A 90 18.00 1.81 4.61
C ARG A 90 17.63 1.12 5.93
N MET A 91 16.40 0.63 5.99
CA MET A 91 15.86 -0.19 7.06
C MET A 91 15.06 -1.38 6.51
N ILE A 92 14.71 -2.32 7.36
CA ILE A 92 13.79 -3.41 7.07
C ILE A 92 12.40 -2.98 7.54
N PRO A 93 11.41 -2.80 6.64
CA PRO A 93 10.08 -2.27 6.98
C PRO A 93 9.20 -3.25 7.75
N ALA A 94 9.51 -4.54 7.70
CA ALA A 94 8.66 -5.59 8.24
C ALA A 94 7.18 -5.40 7.79
N SER A 95 6.20 -5.66 8.65
CA SER A 95 4.78 -5.53 8.29
C SER A 95 4.31 -4.09 7.99
N MET A 96 5.16 -3.05 8.08
CA MET A 96 4.80 -1.76 7.50
C MET A 96 4.63 -1.84 5.98
N THR A 97 5.27 -2.81 5.32
CA THR A 97 5.04 -3.16 3.90
C THR A 97 3.55 -3.27 3.56
N LYS A 98 2.71 -3.75 4.49
CA LYS A 98 1.28 -3.94 4.27
C LYS A 98 0.50 -2.64 4.06
N ILE A 99 1.07 -1.48 4.43
CA ILE A 99 0.52 -0.16 4.05
C ILE A 99 0.50 -0.05 2.53
N PHE A 100 1.62 -0.42 1.90
CA PHE A 100 1.75 -0.37 0.45
C PHE A 100 0.94 -1.47 -0.24
N THR A 101 0.84 -2.64 0.37
CA THR A 101 -0.01 -3.74 -0.11
C THR A 101 -1.48 -3.32 -0.23
N VAL A 102 -2.04 -2.66 0.79
CA VAL A 102 -3.43 -2.20 0.71
C VAL A 102 -3.59 -1.02 -0.24
N LEU A 103 -2.60 -0.13 -0.37
CA LEU A 103 -2.63 0.97 -1.32
C LEU A 103 -2.70 0.43 -2.76
N VAL A 104 -1.73 -0.39 -3.16
CA VAL A 104 -1.69 -0.99 -4.52
C VAL A 104 -2.95 -1.82 -4.79
N ALA A 105 -3.47 -2.54 -3.80
CA ALA A 105 -4.73 -3.26 -3.96
C ALA A 105 -5.92 -2.31 -4.15
N ALA A 106 -6.02 -1.24 -3.36
CA ALA A 106 -7.11 -0.28 -3.45
C ALA A 106 -7.15 0.46 -4.79
N GLU A 107 -5.99 0.75 -5.38
CA GLU A 107 -5.89 1.37 -6.70
C GLU A 107 -6.32 0.45 -7.85
N ASN A 108 -6.35 -0.86 -7.61
CA ASN A 108 -6.69 -1.88 -8.62
C ASN A 108 -8.04 -2.58 -8.37
N ILE A 109 -8.79 -2.16 -7.35
CA ILE A 109 -10.10 -2.73 -6.98
C ILE A 109 -11.16 -1.62 -7.07
N LYS A 110 -12.28 -1.92 -7.73
CA LYS A 110 -13.42 -1.00 -7.76
C LYS A 110 -14.28 -1.15 -6.50
N PRO A 111 -14.98 -0.10 -6.07
CA PRO A 111 -15.83 -0.17 -4.87
C PRO A 111 -16.86 -1.32 -4.89
N GLU A 112 -17.39 -1.68 -6.06
CA GLU A 112 -18.37 -2.77 -6.22
C GLU A 112 -17.78 -4.16 -5.92
N GLN A 113 -16.45 -4.30 -6.02
CA GLN A 113 -15.74 -5.57 -5.78
C GLN A 113 -15.46 -5.82 -4.30
N LEU A 114 -15.63 -4.81 -3.44
CA LEU A 114 -15.32 -4.95 -2.00
C LEU A 114 -16.19 -6.00 -1.30
N ASP A 115 -17.39 -6.27 -1.81
CA ASP A 115 -18.30 -7.26 -1.25
C ASP A 115 -18.23 -8.62 -1.99
N GLU A 116 -17.34 -8.77 -2.99
CA GLU A 116 -17.06 -10.04 -3.64
C GLU A 116 -16.43 -11.03 -2.66
N LEU A 117 -16.78 -12.30 -2.84
CA LEU A 117 -16.26 -13.38 -1.98
C LEU A 117 -14.97 -13.96 -2.55
N VAL A 118 -13.96 -14.04 -1.71
CA VAL A 118 -12.66 -14.69 -1.97
C VAL A 118 -12.59 -15.95 -1.13
N THR A 119 -12.18 -17.05 -1.74
CA THR A 119 -11.92 -18.30 -1.01
C THR A 119 -10.47 -18.31 -0.52
N ILE A 120 -10.28 -18.46 0.78
CA ILE A 120 -8.95 -18.54 1.40
C ILE A 120 -8.27 -19.83 0.96
N SER A 121 -7.14 -19.69 0.27
CA SER A 121 -6.39 -20.84 -0.22
C SER A 121 -5.50 -21.45 0.87
N ILE A 122 -5.18 -22.74 0.72
CA ILE A 122 -4.19 -23.40 1.57
C ILE A 122 -2.82 -22.70 1.46
N ASP A 123 -2.46 -22.19 0.29
CA ASP A 123 -1.18 -21.49 0.08
C ASP A 123 -1.09 -20.21 0.93
N ALA A 124 -2.18 -19.47 1.09
CA ALA A 124 -2.20 -18.27 1.92
C ALA A 124 -2.08 -18.57 3.41
N THR A 125 -2.76 -19.64 3.89
CA THR A 125 -2.65 -20.08 5.28
C THR A 125 -1.29 -20.70 5.57
N ASP A 126 -0.80 -21.58 4.73
CA ASP A 126 0.52 -22.23 4.88
C ASP A 126 1.65 -21.21 4.81
N PHE A 127 1.56 -20.20 3.93
CA PHE A 127 2.51 -19.09 3.89
C PHE A 127 2.59 -18.39 5.25
N SER A 128 1.45 -18.07 5.84
CA SER A 128 1.36 -17.39 7.13
C SER A 128 2.02 -18.21 8.25
N TYR A 129 1.69 -19.47 8.37
CA TYR A 129 2.21 -20.36 9.42
C TYR A 129 3.69 -20.74 9.21
N SER A 130 4.09 -21.04 7.98
CA SER A 130 5.47 -21.45 7.67
C SER A 130 6.49 -20.33 7.87
N ASN A 131 6.05 -19.07 7.86
CA ASN A 131 6.89 -17.89 8.06
C ASN A 131 6.70 -17.22 9.43
N ASP A 132 6.03 -17.89 10.40
CA ASP A 132 5.73 -17.32 11.73
C ASP A 132 5.07 -15.92 11.65
N CYS A 133 4.21 -15.70 10.66
CA CYS A 133 3.52 -14.43 10.47
C CYS A 133 2.29 -14.32 11.39
N SER A 134 1.91 -13.07 11.70
CA SER A 134 0.57 -12.80 12.20
C SER A 134 -0.46 -13.20 11.14
N ASN A 135 -1.62 -13.70 11.57
CA ASN A 135 -2.72 -14.07 10.69
C ASN A 135 -4.04 -13.47 11.19
N THR A 136 -5.04 -13.45 10.31
CA THR A 136 -6.39 -13.01 10.63
C THR A 136 -7.16 -14.11 11.37
N GLY A 137 -6.81 -15.37 11.07
CA GLY A 137 -7.41 -16.55 11.67
C GLY A 137 -8.43 -17.23 10.77
N TYR A 138 -8.39 -16.96 9.46
CA TYR A 138 -9.25 -17.65 8.50
C TYR A 138 -8.86 -19.11 8.32
N GLU A 139 -9.87 -19.96 8.07
CA GLU A 139 -9.67 -21.36 7.73
C GLU A 139 -9.49 -21.53 6.21
N VAL A 140 -8.84 -22.65 5.81
CA VAL A 140 -8.76 -23.06 4.40
C VAL A 140 -10.17 -23.29 3.86
N ASP A 141 -10.42 -22.87 2.61
CA ASP A 141 -11.71 -22.91 1.92
C ASP A 141 -12.78 -21.98 2.52
N GLU A 142 -12.44 -21.14 3.51
CA GLU A 142 -13.33 -20.12 4.02
C GLU A 142 -13.57 -19.04 2.96
N GLN A 143 -14.84 -18.59 2.85
CA GLN A 143 -15.21 -17.47 1.98
C GLN A 143 -15.35 -16.22 2.81
N VAL A 144 -14.58 -15.20 2.44
CA VAL A 144 -14.53 -13.88 3.07
C VAL A 144 -14.67 -12.81 2.01
N THR A 145 -15.09 -11.61 2.39
CA THR A 145 -15.18 -10.50 1.43
C THR A 145 -13.80 -9.91 1.13
N VAL A 146 -13.66 -9.27 -0.04
CA VAL A 146 -12.46 -8.47 -0.34
C VAL A 146 -12.24 -7.39 0.73
N ARG A 147 -13.32 -6.77 1.21
CA ARG A 147 -13.28 -5.82 2.34
C ARG A 147 -12.64 -6.44 3.59
N ASP A 148 -13.06 -7.63 3.96
CA ASP A 148 -12.47 -8.36 5.11
C ASP A 148 -10.98 -8.59 4.95
N LEU A 149 -10.50 -8.81 3.71
CA LEU A 149 -9.06 -8.97 3.44
C LEU A 149 -8.27 -7.67 3.67
N PHE A 150 -8.83 -6.49 3.33
CA PHE A 150 -8.20 -5.20 3.66
C PHE A 150 -8.03 -5.04 5.17
N TYR A 151 -9.11 -5.23 5.93
CA TYR A 151 -9.07 -5.12 7.40
C TYR A 151 -8.17 -6.18 8.02
N GLY A 152 -8.23 -7.44 7.54
CA GLY A 152 -7.37 -8.52 7.98
C GLY A 152 -5.89 -8.26 7.71
N THR A 153 -5.55 -7.61 6.60
CA THR A 153 -4.18 -7.23 6.26
C THR A 153 -3.61 -6.20 7.24
N ILE A 154 -4.40 -5.21 7.64
CA ILE A 154 -3.91 -4.08 8.45
C ILE A 154 -4.06 -4.33 9.95
N LEU A 155 -5.25 -4.66 10.44
CA LEU A 155 -5.55 -4.64 11.88
C LEU A 155 -4.73 -5.68 12.66
N PRO A 156 -4.88 -7.01 12.40
CA PRO A 156 -4.06 -8.02 13.05
C PRO A 156 -2.71 -8.21 12.33
N SER A 157 -2.48 -7.48 11.22
CA SER A 157 -1.31 -7.69 10.36
C SER A 157 -1.30 -9.04 9.67
N GLY A 158 -2.48 -9.57 9.29
CA GLY A 158 -2.67 -10.92 8.74
C GLY A 158 -1.92 -11.14 7.43
N ALA A 159 -1.04 -12.13 7.39
CA ALA A 159 -0.35 -12.52 6.17
C ALA A 159 -1.27 -13.36 5.26
N ASP A 160 -2.16 -14.16 5.84
CA ASP A 160 -3.23 -14.89 5.14
C ASP A 160 -4.12 -13.93 4.33
N SER A 161 -4.54 -12.82 4.94
CA SER A 161 -5.31 -11.77 4.25
C SER A 161 -4.50 -11.06 3.18
N ALA A 162 -3.25 -10.69 3.47
CA ALA A 162 -2.39 -9.97 2.52
C ALA A 162 -2.08 -10.80 1.27
N VAL A 163 -1.76 -12.09 1.43
CA VAL A 163 -1.51 -13.00 0.31
C VAL A 163 -2.79 -13.27 -0.48
N SER A 164 -3.94 -13.45 0.20
CA SER A 164 -5.23 -13.61 -0.48
C SER A 164 -5.63 -12.38 -1.27
N LEU A 165 -5.41 -11.17 -0.72
CA LEU A 165 -5.67 -9.91 -1.38
C LEU A 165 -4.76 -9.73 -2.61
N ALA A 166 -3.47 -9.99 -2.47
CA ALA A 166 -2.50 -9.95 -3.56
C ALA A 166 -2.88 -10.93 -4.69
N THR A 167 -3.27 -12.15 -4.33
CA THR A 167 -3.71 -13.17 -5.30
C THR A 167 -5.01 -12.77 -5.98
N TYR A 168 -5.96 -12.17 -5.26
CA TYR A 168 -7.20 -11.66 -5.85
C TYR A 168 -6.94 -10.59 -6.91
N VAL A 169 -6.03 -9.65 -6.63
CA VAL A 169 -5.73 -8.52 -7.53
C VAL A 169 -4.92 -8.97 -8.75
N ALA A 170 -3.85 -9.75 -8.55
CA ALA A 170 -2.83 -10.02 -9.57
C ALA A 170 -2.75 -11.50 -10.01
N GLY A 171 -3.53 -12.38 -9.42
CA GLY A 171 -3.50 -13.81 -9.69
C GLY A 171 -2.40 -14.57 -8.94
N SER A 172 -1.35 -13.91 -8.46
CA SER A 172 -0.31 -14.48 -7.58
C SER A 172 0.36 -13.41 -6.73
N GLN A 173 1.06 -13.83 -5.66
CA GLN A 173 1.86 -12.92 -4.84
C GLN A 173 3.00 -12.30 -5.64
N GLU A 174 3.67 -13.08 -6.50
CA GLU A 174 4.80 -12.62 -7.31
C GLU A 174 4.36 -11.52 -8.28
N ALA A 175 3.26 -11.73 -9.02
CA ALA A 175 2.73 -10.72 -9.92
C ALA A 175 2.30 -9.45 -9.19
N PHE A 176 1.77 -9.59 -7.96
CA PHE A 176 1.41 -8.45 -7.13
C PHE A 176 2.65 -7.67 -6.65
N VAL A 177 3.73 -8.36 -6.30
CA VAL A 177 5.01 -7.72 -5.93
C VAL A 177 5.61 -6.95 -7.10
N ASP A 178 5.48 -7.46 -8.32
CA ASP A 178 5.87 -6.71 -9.53
C ASP A 178 5.05 -5.42 -9.67
N MET A 179 3.73 -5.46 -9.40
CA MET A 179 2.88 -4.26 -9.37
C MET A 179 3.33 -3.27 -8.29
N MET A 180 3.64 -3.77 -7.08
CA MET A 180 4.17 -2.92 -6.00
C MET A 180 5.46 -2.21 -6.43
N ASN A 181 6.42 -2.90 -7.02
CA ASN A 181 7.68 -2.28 -7.43
C ASN A 181 7.50 -1.31 -8.62
N GLN A 182 6.56 -1.57 -9.54
CA GLN A 182 6.19 -0.62 -10.58
C GLN A 182 5.56 0.65 -10.00
N GLU A 183 4.75 0.53 -8.94
CA GLU A 183 4.17 1.70 -8.27
C GLU A 183 5.23 2.52 -7.53
N LEU A 184 6.23 1.86 -6.90
CA LEU A 184 7.40 2.57 -6.34
C LEU A 184 8.17 3.38 -7.41
N GLU A 185 8.27 2.86 -8.64
CA GLU A 185 8.90 3.61 -9.75
C GLU A 185 8.11 4.88 -10.08
N LYS A 186 6.78 4.80 -10.16
CA LYS A 186 5.91 5.97 -10.41
C LYS A 186 5.98 7.00 -9.28
N MET A 187 6.08 6.53 -8.03
CA MET A 187 6.26 7.39 -6.85
C MET A 187 7.67 7.96 -6.72
N GLY A 188 8.64 7.54 -7.55
CA GLY A 188 10.04 7.96 -7.46
C GLY A 188 10.79 7.39 -6.25
N LEU A 189 10.34 6.29 -5.66
CA LEU A 189 10.91 5.68 -4.46
C LEU A 189 11.75 4.43 -4.73
N SER A 190 11.82 3.94 -5.97
CA SER A 190 12.46 2.66 -6.33
C SER A 190 13.97 2.62 -6.15
N GLU A 191 14.65 3.77 -6.01
CA GLU A 191 16.10 3.79 -5.73
C GLU A 191 16.41 3.42 -4.27
N THR A 192 15.49 3.67 -3.34
CA THR A 192 15.69 3.53 -1.90
C THR A 192 14.74 2.54 -1.23
N THR A 193 13.72 2.08 -1.95
CA THR A 193 12.75 1.07 -1.51
C THR A 193 12.60 -0.03 -2.56
N HIS A 194 12.58 -1.28 -2.11
CA HIS A 194 12.29 -2.46 -2.92
C HIS A 194 11.60 -3.53 -2.08
N PHE A 195 10.55 -4.13 -2.62
CA PHE A 195 9.79 -5.17 -1.96
C PHE A 195 9.92 -6.52 -2.69
N THR A 196 10.08 -7.60 -1.93
CA THR A 196 10.17 -8.97 -2.44
C THR A 196 8.96 -9.81 -2.08
N ASN A 197 8.06 -9.28 -1.24
CA ASN A 197 6.82 -9.93 -0.83
C ASN A 197 5.82 -8.87 -0.33
N CYS A 198 4.55 -9.21 -0.30
CA CYS A 198 3.47 -8.30 0.09
C CYS A 198 3.19 -8.25 1.61
N VAL A 199 3.95 -8.96 2.43
CA VAL A 199 3.69 -9.08 3.89
C VAL A 199 4.76 -8.46 4.77
N GLY A 200 5.99 -8.30 4.25
CA GLY A 200 7.11 -7.73 4.98
C GLY A 200 7.94 -8.76 5.76
N ILE A 201 7.97 -10.03 5.33
CA ILE A 201 8.97 -10.99 5.84
C ILE A 201 10.35 -10.60 5.34
N TYR A 202 11.35 -10.94 6.16
CA TYR A 202 12.73 -10.58 5.87
C TYR A 202 13.27 -11.23 4.59
N ASN A 203 13.92 -10.41 3.80
CA ASN A 203 14.79 -10.78 2.70
C ASN A 203 15.84 -9.68 2.57
N ASP A 204 17.06 -9.99 2.15
CA ASP A 204 18.13 -9.00 2.00
C ASP A 204 17.79 -7.89 0.99
N ASP A 205 16.96 -8.24 0.00
CA ASP A 205 16.48 -7.32 -1.04
C ASP A 205 15.10 -6.69 -0.69
N HIS A 206 14.57 -6.91 0.53
CA HIS A 206 13.34 -6.31 1.02
C HIS A 206 13.64 -5.18 2.00
N TYR A 207 13.65 -3.94 1.51
CA TYR A 207 14.08 -2.77 2.27
C TYR A 207 13.32 -1.51 1.90
N SER A 208 13.42 -0.51 2.78
CA SER A 208 12.90 0.84 2.59
C SER A 208 13.71 1.84 3.43
N THR A 209 13.24 3.06 3.54
CA THR A 209 13.74 4.08 4.47
C THR A 209 12.58 4.63 5.33
N PRO A 210 12.83 5.26 6.50
CA PRO A 210 11.77 5.97 7.21
C PRO A 210 11.06 7.02 6.35
N TYR A 211 11.81 7.73 5.52
CA TYR A 211 11.27 8.72 4.58
C TYR A 211 10.33 8.09 3.56
N ASP A 212 10.75 7.02 2.88
CA ASP A 212 9.91 6.39 1.85
C ASP A 212 8.65 5.78 2.46
N MET A 213 8.77 5.17 3.64
CA MET A 213 7.59 4.66 4.35
C MET A 213 6.63 5.78 4.78
N ALA A 214 7.14 6.99 5.05
CA ALA A 214 6.29 8.15 5.29
C ALA A 214 5.55 8.59 4.03
N MET A 215 6.21 8.60 2.87
CA MET A 215 5.58 8.91 1.57
C MET A 215 4.54 7.84 1.19
N ILE A 216 4.85 6.57 1.41
CA ILE A 216 3.91 5.45 1.22
C ILE A 216 2.69 5.60 2.14
N LEU A 217 2.88 5.95 3.41
CA LEU A 217 1.76 6.18 4.32
C LEU A 217 0.94 7.40 3.89
N LYS A 218 1.57 8.48 3.44
CA LYS A 218 0.87 9.66 2.91
C LYS A 218 -0.04 9.26 1.75
N ALA A 219 0.49 8.55 0.76
CA ALA A 219 -0.27 8.06 -0.38
C ALA A 219 -1.45 7.17 0.05
N ALA A 220 -1.21 6.25 0.97
CA ALA A 220 -2.27 5.39 1.50
C ALA A 220 -3.35 6.18 2.24
N MET A 221 -2.98 7.23 2.97
CA MET A 221 -3.93 8.07 3.70
C MET A 221 -4.71 9.04 2.79
N ASP A 222 -4.28 9.27 1.55
CA ASP A 222 -5.04 10.02 0.54
C ASP A 222 -6.08 9.14 -0.17
N ASN A 223 -5.96 7.83 -0.08
CA ASN A 223 -6.97 6.89 -0.58
C ASN A 223 -8.02 6.64 0.51
N ASP A 224 -9.30 6.90 0.22
CA ASP A 224 -10.40 6.81 1.18
C ASP A 224 -10.52 5.44 1.86
N LEU A 225 -10.40 4.35 1.10
CA LEU A 225 -10.47 2.98 1.64
C LEU A 225 -9.27 2.69 2.56
N CYS A 226 -8.08 3.06 2.14
CA CYS A 226 -6.88 2.83 2.94
C CYS A 226 -6.91 3.69 4.22
N ARG A 227 -7.36 4.94 4.14
CA ARG A 227 -7.55 5.83 5.32
C ARG A 227 -8.53 5.22 6.31
N GLU A 228 -9.68 4.72 5.83
CA GLU A 228 -10.67 4.03 6.67
C GLU A 228 -10.05 2.82 7.37
N VAL A 229 -9.38 1.94 6.62
CA VAL A 229 -8.83 0.69 7.17
C VAL A 229 -7.67 0.96 8.13
N LEU A 230 -6.74 1.86 7.79
CA LEU A 230 -5.60 2.23 8.64
C LEU A 230 -6.04 2.95 9.93
N GLY A 231 -7.16 3.69 9.88
CA GLY A 231 -7.74 4.41 11.01
C GLY A 231 -8.67 3.58 11.90
N THR A 232 -9.05 2.39 11.47
CA THR A 232 -9.99 1.54 12.21
C THR A 232 -9.32 0.85 13.41
N ARG A 233 -9.89 1.04 14.60
CA ARG A 233 -9.40 0.45 15.86
C ARG A 233 -9.78 -1.02 15.99
N THR A 234 -11.04 -1.34 15.67
CA THR A 234 -11.59 -2.69 15.79
C THR A 234 -12.60 -2.93 14.66
N TYR A 235 -12.57 -4.12 14.10
CA TYR A 235 -13.47 -4.55 13.03
C TYR A 235 -13.89 -6.01 13.26
N THR A 236 -15.14 -6.33 12.96
CA THR A 236 -15.61 -7.72 12.95
C THR A 236 -15.88 -8.11 11.51
N THR A 237 -15.20 -9.17 11.05
CA THR A 237 -15.33 -9.67 9.68
C THR A 237 -16.74 -10.14 9.38
N SER A 238 -17.05 -10.28 8.11
CA SER A 238 -18.30 -10.89 7.65
C SER A 238 -18.44 -12.30 8.22
N LYS A 239 -19.68 -12.71 8.39
CA LYS A 239 -19.99 -14.07 8.88
C LYS A 239 -19.69 -15.10 7.80
N SER A 240 -19.04 -16.18 8.21
CA SER A 240 -18.72 -17.31 7.35
C SER A 240 -19.17 -18.61 8.00
N LYS A 241 -19.05 -19.72 7.29
CA LYS A 241 -19.42 -21.03 7.85
C LYS A 241 -18.53 -21.45 9.03
N PRO A 242 -17.18 -21.28 8.97
CA PRO A 242 -16.31 -21.52 10.14
C PRO A 242 -16.53 -20.49 11.26
N HIS A 243 -16.79 -19.24 10.92
CA HIS A 243 -16.93 -18.13 11.87
C HIS A 243 -18.32 -17.48 11.78
N PRO A 244 -19.36 -18.10 12.37
CA PRO A 244 -20.75 -17.65 12.24
C PRO A 244 -21.03 -16.28 12.89
N ASP A 245 -20.16 -15.81 13.77
CA ASP A 245 -20.21 -14.48 14.40
C ASP A 245 -19.19 -13.49 13.81
N GLY A 246 -18.41 -13.94 12.80
CA GLY A 246 -17.23 -13.21 12.30
C GLY A 246 -16.03 -13.32 13.23
N ILE A 247 -14.91 -12.72 12.83
CA ILE A 247 -13.67 -12.64 13.63
C ILE A 247 -13.49 -11.19 14.03
N THR A 248 -13.39 -10.89 15.33
CA THR A 248 -13.08 -9.54 15.80
C THR A 248 -11.58 -9.33 15.84
N ILE A 249 -11.10 -8.38 15.04
CA ILE A 249 -9.69 -8.02 14.87
C ILE A 249 -9.44 -6.57 15.27
N SER A 250 -8.22 -6.24 15.71
CA SER A 250 -7.89 -4.91 16.24
C SER A 250 -6.55 -4.40 15.71
N ASN A 251 -6.48 -3.09 15.48
CA ASN A 251 -5.23 -2.40 15.20
C ASN A 251 -4.47 -2.17 16.52
N TRP A 252 -3.38 -2.93 16.70
CA TRP A 252 -2.61 -2.91 17.92
C TRP A 252 -1.92 -1.57 18.19
N PHE A 253 -1.55 -0.81 17.17
CA PHE A 253 -0.98 0.51 17.39
C PHE A 253 -2.02 1.47 17.95
N LEU A 254 -3.14 1.61 17.27
CA LEU A 254 -4.21 2.54 17.68
C LEU A 254 -4.73 2.22 19.07
N ARG A 255 -4.95 0.93 19.37
CA ARG A 255 -5.42 0.47 20.71
C ARG A 255 -4.42 0.72 21.85
N ARG A 256 -3.14 0.88 21.55
CA ARG A 256 -2.10 1.12 22.56
C ARG A 256 -1.76 2.59 22.74
N ILE A 257 -2.06 3.43 21.77
CA ILE A 257 -1.76 4.86 21.81
C ILE A 257 -2.97 5.71 22.20
N GLU A 258 -4.19 5.17 22.09
CA GLU A 258 -5.45 5.90 22.27
C GLU A 258 -5.62 6.61 23.63
N ASP A 259 -4.96 6.12 24.68
CA ASP A 259 -4.97 6.69 26.03
C ASP A 259 -3.73 7.56 26.35
N LYS A 260 -2.91 7.88 25.34
CA LYS A 260 -1.70 8.67 25.49
C LYS A 260 -1.90 10.09 24.97
N ASP A 261 -1.27 11.03 25.66
CA ASP A 261 -1.25 12.42 25.20
C ASP A 261 -0.23 12.56 24.08
N THR A 262 -0.72 12.93 22.89
CA THR A 262 0.07 13.19 21.70
C THR A 262 -0.25 14.56 21.09
N HIS A 263 -1.03 15.40 21.81
CA HIS A 263 -1.56 16.68 21.33
C HIS A 263 -2.37 16.57 20.01
N SER A 264 -2.78 15.34 19.65
CA SER A 264 -3.41 15.02 18.36
C SER A 264 -4.22 13.74 18.45
N GLU A 265 -5.09 13.51 17.49
CA GLU A 265 -5.70 12.21 17.22
C GLU A 265 -4.81 11.40 16.26
N ILE A 266 -4.57 10.13 16.56
CA ILE A 266 -3.90 9.22 15.61
C ILE A 266 -4.96 8.64 14.70
N ILE A 267 -4.93 9.09 13.44
CA ILE A 267 -5.95 8.81 12.42
C ILE A 267 -5.60 7.63 11.51
N GLY A 268 -4.41 7.07 11.62
CA GLY A 268 -4.00 5.88 10.88
C GLY A 268 -2.66 5.37 11.34
N ALA A 269 -2.49 4.03 11.37
CA ALA A 269 -1.21 3.46 11.79
C ALA A 269 -1.02 2.01 11.38
N LYS A 270 0.26 1.60 11.31
CA LYS A 270 0.68 0.22 11.12
C LYS A 270 1.98 -0.07 11.87
N THR A 271 2.03 -1.20 12.57
CA THR A 271 3.25 -1.74 13.19
C THR A 271 3.95 -2.74 12.30
N GLY A 272 5.25 -2.96 12.56
CA GLY A 272 6.03 -4.03 11.96
C GLY A 272 7.06 -4.60 12.95
N PHE A 273 7.36 -5.88 12.80
CA PHE A 273 8.40 -6.56 13.54
C PHE A 273 8.90 -7.79 12.77
N VAL A 274 10.20 -7.87 12.62
CA VAL A 274 10.97 -9.10 12.40
C VAL A 274 12.24 -9.01 13.24
N ASN A 275 12.90 -10.11 13.51
CA ASN A 275 14.11 -10.11 14.35
C ASN A 275 15.18 -9.14 13.84
N GLN A 276 15.31 -9.01 12.52
CA GLN A 276 16.30 -8.15 11.88
C GLN A 276 15.96 -6.66 11.96
N SER A 277 14.67 -6.29 11.96
CA SER A 277 14.24 -4.89 12.04
C SER A 277 14.13 -4.36 13.46
N GLY A 278 13.88 -5.25 14.46
CA GLY A 278 13.28 -4.81 15.71
C GLY A 278 11.86 -4.31 15.50
N SER A 279 11.29 -3.62 16.48
CA SER A 279 9.96 -3.04 16.36
C SER A 279 10.01 -1.74 15.54
N CYS A 280 9.07 -1.59 14.63
CA CYS A 280 8.89 -0.42 13.78
C CYS A 280 7.40 -0.05 13.67
N ALA A 281 7.13 1.21 13.36
CA ALA A 281 5.77 1.68 13.13
C ALA A 281 5.75 2.91 12.23
N ALA A 282 4.63 3.09 11.54
CA ALA A 282 4.26 4.30 10.83
C ALA A 282 2.88 4.73 11.34
N SER A 283 2.70 6.01 11.63
CA SER A 283 1.42 6.57 12.05
C SER A 283 1.21 7.97 11.49
N MET A 284 -0.06 8.34 11.33
CA MET A 284 -0.48 9.68 10.96
C MET A 284 -1.33 10.26 12.08
N ALA A 285 -1.02 11.48 12.47
CA ALA A 285 -1.70 12.24 13.50
C ALA A 285 -2.37 13.46 12.89
N GLN A 286 -3.52 13.84 13.45
CA GLN A 286 -4.22 15.08 13.09
C GLN A 286 -4.43 15.91 14.36
N THR A 287 -3.99 17.17 14.30
CA THR A 287 -4.22 18.15 15.38
C THR A 287 -5.63 18.73 15.30
N PRO A 288 -6.17 19.34 16.38
CA PRO A 288 -7.51 19.92 16.40
C PRO A 288 -7.76 21.03 15.38
N ASP A 289 -6.71 21.70 14.88
CA ASP A 289 -6.79 22.67 13.78
C ASP A 289 -6.78 22.02 12.39
N GLY A 290 -6.78 20.66 12.33
CA GLY A 290 -6.91 19.88 11.10
C GLY A 290 -5.58 19.57 10.41
N LYS A 291 -4.43 20.01 10.94
CA LYS A 291 -3.12 19.72 10.34
C LYS A 291 -2.73 18.27 10.56
N GLU A 292 -2.08 17.71 9.55
CA GLU A 292 -1.67 16.32 9.53
C GLU A 292 -0.14 16.15 9.64
N TYR A 293 0.26 15.15 10.41
CA TYR A 293 1.67 14.83 10.66
C TYR A 293 1.92 13.34 10.51
N ILE A 294 3.01 12.97 9.87
CA ILE A 294 3.42 11.56 9.71
C ILE A 294 4.66 11.30 10.53
N CYS A 295 4.60 10.26 11.36
CA CYS A 295 5.73 9.74 12.13
C CYS A 295 6.05 8.31 11.69
N VAL A 296 7.32 8.04 11.38
CA VAL A 296 7.84 6.69 11.12
C VAL A 296 9.04 6.44 12.01
N THR A 297 9.05 5.27 12.68
CA THR A 297 10.19 4.83 13.49
C THR A 297 10.58 3.40 13.16
N ALA A 298 11.87 3.09 13.26
CA ALA A 298 12.40 1.75 13.04
C ALA A 298 13.51 1.39 14.01
N GLY A 299 13.64 0.09 14.31
CA GLY A 299 14.68 -0.42 15.18
C GLY A 299 14.48 -0.15 16.66
N SER A 300 13.22 -0.01 17.11
CA SER A 300 12.89 0.09 18.54
C SER A 300 13.08 -1.26 19.24
N THR A 301 13.31 -1.20 20.55
CA THR A 301 13.68 -2.36 21.39
C THR A 301 12.49 -3.27 21.73
N SER A 302 11.25 -2.77 21.61
CA SER A 302 10.03 -3.54 21.82
C SER A 302 8.82 -2.87 21.16
N SER A 303 7.74 -3.62 21.00
CA SER A 303 6.49 -3.10 20.45
C SER A 303 5.88 -1.97 21.29
N TRP A 304 5.98 -2.04 22.63
CA TRP A 304 5.55 -0.96 23.50
C TRP A 304 6.47 0.25 23.42
N ARG A 305 7.80 0.04 23.39
CA ARG A 305 8.73 1.16 23.26
C ARG A 305 8.56 1.89 21.94
N CYS A 306 8.26 1.16 20.88
CA CYS A 306 7.94 1.74 19.57
C CYS A 306 6.74 2.72 19.66
N ILE A 307 5.68 2.35 20.41
CA ILE A 307 4.54 3.24 20.66
C ILE A 307 4.96 4.48 21.44
N TYR A 308 5.72 4.31 22.51
CA TYR A 308 6.21 5.45 23.32
C TYR A 308 7.17 6.34 22.54
N ASP A 309 7.95 5.80 21.59
CA ASP A 309 8.77 6.63 20.69
C ASP A 309 7.91 7.59 19.87
N HIS A 310 6.74 7.14 19.39
CA HIS A 310 5.77 8.00 18.69
C HIS A 310 5.15 9.04 19.63
N VAL A 311 4.76 8.65 20.84
CA VAL A 311 4.26 9.59 21.86
C VAL A 311 5.31 10.69 22.14
N ASP A 312 6.56 10.30 22.44
CA ASP A 312 7.66 11.22 22.72
C ASP A 312 7.94 12.17 21.53
N ILE A 313 7.76 11.71 20.30
CA ILE A 313 7.96 12.54 19.09
C ILE A 313 6.79 13.51 18.92
N TYR A 314 5.56 13.07 19.01
CA TYR A 314 4.39 13.94 18.88
C TYR A 314 4.34 14.98 20.00
N ASP A 315 4.54 14.59 21.26
CA ASP A 315 4.60 15.49 22.42
C ASP A 315 5.68 16.59 22.25
N ALA A 316 6.84 16.22 21.69
CA ALA A 316 7.95 17.17 21.55
C ALA A 316 7.77 18.20 20.42
N PHE A 317 6.95 17.92 19.40
CA PHE A 317 6.92 18.73 18.17
C PHE A 317 5.54 19.25 17.80
N LEU A 318 4.46 18.63 18.25
CA LEU A 318 3.13 19.10 17.97
C LEU A 318 2.75 20.20 18.99
N PRO A 319 1.95 21.19 18.59
CA PRO A 319 1.55 22.27 19.52
C PRO A 319 0.66 21.72 20.62
N GLU A 320 0.92 22.15 21.87
CA GLU A 320 -0.02 21.92 22.98
C GLU A 320 -1.38 22.51 22.60
N THR A 321 -2.39 21.66 22.50
CA THR A 321 -3.75 22.11 22.21
C THR A 321 -4.48 22.39 23.51
N ALA A 322 -5.10 23.56 23.61
CA ALA A 322 -5.82 24.00 24.83
C ALA A 322 -7.12 23.23 25.11
N GLN A 323 -7.48 22.26 24.26
CA GLN A 323 -8.68 21.43 24.42
C GLN A 323 -8.33 19.95 24.16
N PRO A 324 -8.64 19.03 25.09
CA PRO A 324 -8.63 17.60 24.78
C PRO A 324 -9.68 17.31 23.70
N PHE A 325 -9.39 16.35 22.80
CA PHE A 325 -10.43 15.80 21.93
C PHE A 325 -11.58 15.30 22.82
N GLU A 326 -12.79 15.87 22.65
CA GLU A 326 -13.98 15.26 23.20
C GLU A 326 -14.18 13.92 22.47
N SER A 327 -13.89 12.82 23.16
CA SER A 327 -14.29 11.51 22.67
C SER A 327 -15.82 11.55 22.54
N GLU A 328 -16.35 11.44 21.31
CA GLU A 328 -17.77 11.19 21.11
C GLU A 328 -18.12 9.95 21.94
N GLU A 329 -18.90 10.15 23.01
CA GLU A 329 -19.50 9.05 23.75
C GLU A 329 -20.35 8.27 22.75
N VAL A 330 -19.88 7.09 22.36
CA VAL A 330 -20.68 6.11 21.64
C VAL A 330 -21.85 5.76 22.55
N THR A 331 -22.94 6.46 22.39
CA THR A 331 -24.24 6.07 22.97
C THR A 331 -24.60 4.70 22.39
N GLN A 332 -24.69 3.73 23.32
CA GLN A 332 -25.05 2.32 23.12
C GLN A 332 -26.36 2.11 22.36
#